data_4215521380c164e651ff5b16b173ef73
#
_entry.id   4215521380c164e651ff5b16b173ef73
#
_cell.length_a   1.000
_cell.length_b   1.000
_cell.length_c   1.000
_cell.angle_alpha   90.00
_cell.angle_beta   90.00
_cell.angle_gamma   90.00
#
_symmetry.space_group_name_H-M   'P 1'
#
loop_
_entity.id
_entity.type
_entity.pdbx_description
1 polymer ?
#
loop_
_entity_poly.entity_id
_entity_poly.type
_entity_poly.pdbx_seq_one_letter_code
_entity_poly.pdbx_strand_id
1 'polypeptide(L)'
;MFISKIMDYQNLSDEQFKRRFGVYKQTYRKMVESVKSVEADSNSPSKRGPKPKLSIEEQVLVTLEYWREYRTYFHIGTSWELSESTICRIVNKTEKMLLQSGNFRLKGKKALLNQAEIPVITVMDVTETPIERPQKKQKDFFSGKRGYNTLKSQLVADQKTEEIICVFCGKGRGHDFSLFKKSRVRFHPLTTSIEDSGYQGIAAYHSNSYTPKKKSKNRKLTELEKEYNKALAKERIIIEHINRKLKIFKILSCKYRNRRRRYSLRVNLLAAIYNCELGIGIAAS
;
A
#
# COMPACT_ATOMS: atom_id res chain seq x y z
N MET A 1 19.22 32.99 -7.68
CA MET A 1 19.80 32.58 -6.38
C MET A 1 18.78 31.98 -5.39
N PHE A 2 17.60 31.57 -5.85
CA PHE A 2 16.54 30.95 -4.99
C PHE A 2 16.39 29.42 -5.16
N ILE A 3 16.94 28.82 -6.21
CA ILE A 3 16.83 27.39 -6.53
C ILE A 3 17.62 26.50 -5.56
N SER A 4 18.67 27.02 -4.90
CA SER A 4 19.55 26.25 -3.99
C SER A 4 18.92 25.97 -2.61
N LYS A 5 17.84 26.62 -2.23
CA LYS A 5 17.16 26.40 -0.93
C LYS A 5 16.06 25.34 -0.95
N ILE A 6 15.65 24.88 -2.15
CA ILE A 6 14.44 24.05 -2.24
C ILE A 6 14.68 22.63 -1.82
N MET A 7 15.85 22.05 -2.04
CA MET A 7 16.12 20.70 -1.51
C MET A 7 17.59 20.31 -1.54
N ASP A 8 18.26 20.56 -0.49
CA ASP A 8 19.49 19.85 -0.18
C ASP A 8 19.17 18.45 0.38
N TYR A 9 18.39 17.65 -0.41
CA TYR A 9 18.02 16.28 -0.03
C TYR A 9 19.24 15.35 -0.05
N GLN A 10 20.33 15.76 -0.68
CA GLN A 10 21.57 14.99 -0.77
C GLN A 10 22.27 14.97 0.60
N ASN A 11 22.19 16.05 1.35
CA ASN A 11 22.81 16.20 2.67
C ASN A 11 21.94 15.68 3.84
N LEU A 12 20.70 15.24 3.58
CA LEU A 12 19.90 14.59 4.61
C LEU A 12 20.55 13.28 5.05
N SER A 13 20.49 12.91 6.35
CA SER A 13 20.78 11.53 6.76
C SER A 13 19.75 10.57 6.19
N ASP A 14 20.01 9.25 6.23
CA ASP A 14 19.03 8.26 5.76
C ASP A 14 17.73 8.31 6.57
N GLU A 15 17.80 8.54 7.88
CA GLU A 15 16.63 8.70 8.76
C GLU A 15 15.86 9.98 8.41
N GLN A 16 16.55 11.09 8.21
CA GLN A 16 15.94 12.35 7.82
C GLN A 16 15.27 12.24 6.45
N PHE A 17 15.93 11.57 5.49
CA PHE A 17 15.36 11.31 4.17
C PHE A 17 14.11 10.44 4.26
N LYS A 18 14.16 9.34 5.02
CA LYS A 18 13.01 8.47 5.27
C LYS A 18 11.88 9.21 5.97
N ARG A 19 12.19 10.01 6.98
CA ARG A 19 11.19 10.83 7.67
C ARG A 19 10.47 11.77 6.71
N ARG A 20 11.19 12.38 5.76
CA ARG A 20 10.65 13.34 4.79
C ARG A 20 9.89 12.65 3.65
N PHE A 21 10.48 11.62 3.03
CA PHE A 21 9.98 11.00 1.80
C PHE A 21 9.31 9.63 2.00
N GLY A 22 9.42 9.04 3.17
CA GLY A 22 8.80 7.77 3.54
C GLY A 22 9.59 6.53 3.13
N VAL A 23 10.74 6.69 2.47
CA VAL A 23 11.63 5.61 2.03
C VAL A 23 13.09 5.91 2.34
N TYR A 24 13.94 4.90 2.45
CA TYR A 24 15.39 5.08 2.53
C TYR A 24 15.98 5.56 1.19
N LYS A 25 17.16 6.20 1.22
CA LYS A 25 17.86 6.64 0.00
C LYS A 25 18.16 5.50 -0.97
N GLN A 26 18.40 4.29 -0.46
CA GLN A 26 18.62 3.10 -1.30
C GLN A 26 17.38 2.76 -2.13
N THR A 27 16.19 2.73 -1.51
CA THR A 27 14.92 2.52 -2.24
C THR A 27 14.66 3.64 -3.23
N TYR A 28 14.91 4.88 -2.84
CA TYR A 28 14.81 6.03 -3.75
C TYR A 28 15.72 5.87 -4.98
N ARG A 29 16.98 5.48 -4.80
CA ARG A 29 17.90 5.23 -5.94
C ARG A 29 17.36 4.15 -6.86
N LYS A 30 16.86 3.04 -6.30
CA LYS A 30 16.22 1.97 -7.08
C LYS A 30 14.99 2.46 -7.84
N MET A 31 14.20 3.37 -7.26
CA MET A 31 13.07 4.00 -7.96
C MET A 31 13.53 4.84 -9.14
N VAL A 32 14.58 5.66 -8.95
CA VAL A 32 15.17 6.51 -10.00
C VAL A 32 15.70 5.65 -11.16
N GLU A 33 16.49 4.62 -10.85
CA GLU A 33 17.02 3.67 -11.82
C GLU A 33 15.92 2.99 -12.63
N SER A 34 14.85 2.54 -11.94
CA SER A 34 13.69 1.92 -12.58
C SER A 34 12.97 2.88 -13.55
N VAL A 35 12.85 4.15 -13.19
CA VAL A 35 12.24 5.16 -14.05
C VAL A 35 13.15 5.48 -15.25
N LYS A 36 14.47 5.59 -15.02
CA LYS A 36 15.46 5.81 -16.10
C LYS A 36 15.46 4.67 -17.11
N SER A 37 15.45 3.43 -16.65
CA SER A 37 15.40 2.25 -17.53
C SER A 37 14.17 2.28 -18.44
N VAL A 38 12.98 2.48 -17.87
CA VAL A 38 11.73 2.55 -18.66
C VAL A 38 11.73 3.73 -19.63
N GLU A 39 12.34 4.86 -19.27
CA GLU A 39 12.43 6.01 -20.16
C GLU A 39 13.39 5.73 -21.34
N ALA A 40 14.50 5.05 -21.09
CA ALA A 40 15.46 4.65 -22.12
C ALA A 40 14.88 3.60 -23.09
N ASP A 41 14.15 2.61 -22.57
CA ASP A 41 13.50 1.56 -23.37
C ASP A 41 12.34 2.08 -24.22
N SER A 42 11.81 3.24 -23.91
CA SER A 42 10.79 3.88 -24.73
C SER A 42 11.46 4.48 -25.98
N ASN A 43 11.62 3.67 -27.04
CA ASN A 43 12.07 4.05 -28.39
C ASN A 43 11.16 5.11 -29.07
N SER A 44 10.60 6.04 -28.34
CA SER A 44 9.90 7.18 -28.91
C SER A 44 10.91 8.15 -29.50
N PRO A 45 10.82 8.49 -30.80
CA PRO A 45 11.65 9.53 -31.37
C PRO A 45 11.56 10.76 -30.46
N SER A 46 12.66 11.47 -30.28
CA SER A 46 12.77 12.59 -29.34
C SER A 46 11.52 13.47 -29.45
N LYS A 47 10.70 13.47 -28.40
CA LYS A 47 9.46 14.23 -28.41
C LYS A 47 9.78 15.69 -28.69
N ARG A 48 9.31 16.20 -29.82
CA ARG A 48 9.39 17.64 -30.12
C ARG A 48 8.70 18.38 -28.96
N GLY A 49 9.40 19.28 -28.31
CA GLY A 49 8.87 20.08 -27.20
C GLY A 49 9.98 20.56 -26.24
N PRO A 50 9.63 21.44 -25.31
CA PRO A 50 10.60 21.95 -24.36
C PRO A 50 11.09 20.83 -23.43
N LYS A 51 12.37 20.88 -23.05
CA LYS A 51 12.96 19.93 -22.08
C LYS A 51 12.20 19.97 -20.75
N PRO A 52 12.08 18.83 -20.05
CA PRO A 52 11.51 18.80 -18.71
C PRO A 52 12.27 19.75 -17.77
N LYS A 53 11.55 20.52 -16.96
CA LYS A 53 12.16 21.41 -15.97
C LYS A 53 12.82 20.68 -14.81
N LEU A 54 12.33 19.46 -14.50
CA LEU A 54 12.84 18.60 -13.42
C LEU A 54 13.55 17.38 -14.00
N SER A 55 14.65 17.02 -13.38
CA SER A 55 15.34 15.75 -13.61
C SER A 55 14.45 14.55 -13.20
N ILE A 56 14.84 13.34 -13.59
CA ILE A 56 14.12 12.11 -13.17
C ILE A 56 14.16 11.96 -11.65
N GLU A 57 15.30 12.25 -11.05
CA GLU A 57 15.52 12.27 -9.61
C GLU A 57 14.49 13.16 -8.91
N GLU A 58 14.33 14.37 -9.36
CA GLU A 58 13.39 15.35 -8.82
C GLU A 58 11.94 14.93 -9.07
N GLN A 59 11.62 14.33 -10.22
CA GLN A 59 10.28 13.82 -10.51
C GLN A 59 9.88 12.70 -9.55
N VAL A 60 10.82 11.82 -9.16
CA VAL A 60 10.60 10.79 -8.14
C VAL A 60 10.40 11.42 -6.77
N LEU A 61 11.20 12.44 -6.38
CA LEU A 61 11.02 13.16 -5.12
C LEU A 61 9.65 13.85 -5.01
N VAL A 62 9.23 14.54 -6.07
CA VAL A 62 7.87 15.14 -6.16
C VAL A 62 6.78 14.08 -5.91
N THR A 63 6.97 12.89 -6.49
CA THR A 63 6.00 11.79 -6.35
C THR A 63 5.99 11.24 -4.93
N LEU A 64 7.17 11.07 -4.31
CA LEU A 64 7.30 10.65 -2.92
C LEU A 64 6.72 11.69 -1.96
N GLU A 65 7.00 12.97 -2.16
CA GLU A 65 6.42 14.07 -1.38
C GLU A 65 4.88 14.05 -1.46
N TYR A 66 4.35 13.85 -2.66
CA TYR A 66 2.92 13.73 -2.86
C TYR A 66 2.32 12.53 -2.10
N TRP A 67 2.93 11.37 -2.12
CA TRP A 67 2.43 10.22 -1.38
C TRP A 67 2.61 10.36 0.12
N ARG A 68 3.77 10.87 0.55
CA ARG A 68 4.15 10.95 1.96
C ARG A 68 3.36 12.00 2.71
N GLU A 69 3.32 13.25 2.20
CA GLU A 69 2.68 14.37 2.86
C GLU A 69 1.24 14.62 2.36
N TYR A 70 0.92 14.13 1.20
CA TYR A 70 -0.37 14.25 0.53
C TYR A 70 -0.84 15.71 0.44
N ARG A 71 0.10 16.63 0.19
CA ARG A 71 -0.18 18.03 -0.15
C ARG A 71 -0.95 18.11 -1.46
N THR A 72 -1.64 19.21 -1.73
CA THR A 72 -2.27 19.40 -3.04
C THR A 72 -1.22 19.60 -4.12
N TYR A 73 -1.56 19.30 -5.36
CA TYR A 73 -0.66 19.57 -6.49
C TYR A 73 -0.30 21.06 -6.58
N PHE A 74 -1.24 21.95 -6.21
CA PHE A 74 -0.99 23.38 -6.11
C PHE A 74 0.14 23.69 -5.11
N HIS A 75 0.05 23.21 -3.87
CA HIS A 75 1.08 23.46 -2.86
C HIS A 75 2.45 22.87 -3.23
N ILE A 76 2.47 21.68 -3.84
CA ILE A 76 3.71 21.08 -4.33
C ILE A 76 4.24 21.91 -5.49
N GLY A 77 3.36 22.33 -6.41
CA GLY A 77 3.74 23.20 -7.54
C GLY A 77 4.37 24.52 -7.09
N THR A 78 3.80 25.17 -6.09
CA THR A 78 4.38 26.38 -5.50
C THR A 78 5.77 26.13 -4.92
N SER A 79 5.98 24.99 -4.24
CA SER A 79 7.28 24.64 -3.67
C SER A 79 8.34 24.28 -4.72
N TRP A 80 7.93 23.77 -5.87
CA TRP A 80 8.80 23.34 -6.97
C TRP A 80 8.80 24.30 -8.16
N GLU A 81 8.19 25.49 -8.03
CA GLU A 81 8.05 26.51 -9.09
C GLU A 81 7.44 25.95 -10.40
N LEU A 82 6.44 25.07 -10.24
CA LEU A 82 5.76 24.41 -11.34
C LEU A 82 4.24 24.61 -11.24
N SER A 83 3.56 24.53 -12.37
CA SER A 83 2.10 24.55 -12.38
C SER A 83 1.53 23.28 -11.78
N GLU A 84 0.34 23.38 -11.18
CA GLU A 84 -0.42 22.25 -10.64
C GLU A 84 -0.59 21.12 -11.68
N SER A 85 -0.89 21.49 -12.92
CA SER A 85 -1.07 20.52 -14.02
C SER A 85 0.24 19.80 -14.37
N THR A 86 1.38 20.44 -14.21
CA THR A 86 2.71 19.81 -14.41
C THR A 86 2.99 18.80 -13.30
N ILE A 87 2.76 19.14 -12.04
CA ILE A 87 2.89 18.21 -10.90
C ILE A 87 1.98 16.99 -11.10
N CYS A 88 0.72 17.20 -11.48
CA CYS A 88 -0.20 16.10 -11.77
C CYS A 88 0.35 15.14 -12.83
N ARG A 89 0.92 15.70 -13.94
CA ARG A 89 1.53 14.90 -15.02
C ARG A 89 2.77 14.15 -14.55
N ILE A 90 3.64 14.78 -13.76
CA ILE A 90 4.85 14.17 -13.20
C ILE A 90 4.46 12.97 -12.34
N VAL A 91 3.60 13.16 -11.34
CA VAL A 91 3.15 12.07 -10.45
C VAL A 91 2.55 10.92 -11.24
N ASN A 92 1.65 11.21 -12.18
CA ASN A 92 1.01 10.17 -12.99
C ASN A 92 1.98 9.42 -13.91
N LYS A 93 2.97 10.13 -14.50
CA LYS A 93 4.04 9.56 -15.33
C LYS A 93 4.92 8.63 -14.49
N THR A 94 5.44 9.14 -13.37
CA THR A 94 6.33 8.38 -12.47
C THR A 94 5.66 7.12 -11.95
N GLU A 95 4.39 7.21 -11.47
CA GLU A 95 3.62 6.04 -11.04
C GLU A 95 3.49 4.98 -12.16
N LYS A 96 3.26 5.41 -13.41
CA LYS A 96 3.17 4.50 -14.56
C LYS A 96 4.51 3.82 -14.84
N MET A 97 5.60 4.58 -14.84
CA MET A 97 6.94 4.06 -15.14
C MET A 97 7.42 3.10 -14.05
N LEU A 98 7.20 3.40 -12.76
CA LEU A 98 7.50 2.47 -11.67
C LEU A 98 6.74 1.14 -11.81
N LEU A 99 5.48 1.17 -12.25
CA LEU A 99 4.73 -0.06 -12.51
C LEU A 99 5.25 -0.82 -13.73
N GLN A 100 5.65 -0.10 -14.79
CA GLN A 100 6.17 -0.68 -16.03
C GLN A 100 7.54 -1.34 -15.85
N SER A 101 8.39 -0.78 -14.99
CA SER A 101 9.72 -1.34 -14.71
C SER A 101 9.71 -2.78 -14.19
N GLY A 102 8.58 -3.23 -13.62
CA GLY A 102 8.48 -4.55 -13.00
C GLY A 102 9.11 -4.64 -11.59
N ASN A 103 10.03 -3.74 -11.24
CA ASN A 103 10.76 -3.77 -9.97
C ASN A 103 9.88 -3.47 -8.73
N PHE A 104 8.74 -2.78 -8.95
CA PHE A 104 7.78 -2.43 -7.90
C PHE A 104 6.44 -3.14 -8.15
N ARG A 105 6.48 -4.48 -8.16
CA ARG A 105 5.31 -5.33 -8.28
C ARG A 105 5.25 -6.33 -7.13
N LEU A 106 4.04 -6.60 -6.67
CA LEU A 106 3.78 -7.70 -5.74
C LEU A 106 3.81 -9.03 -6.48
N LYS A 107 4.16 -10.11 -5.79
CA LYS A 107 4.10 -11.48 -6.33
C LYS A 107 2.71 -11.82 -6.86
N GLY A 108 1.67 -11.27 -6.23
CA GLY A 108 0.28 -11.45 -6.61
C GLY A 108 -0.32 -12.76 -6.09
N LYS A 109 -1.64 -12.88 -6.20
CA LYS A 109 -2.38 -14.00 -5.61
C LYS A 109 -2.00 -15.39 -6.16
N LYS A 110 -1.36 -15.47 -7.33
CA LYS A 110 -0.88 -16.75 -7.87
C LYS A 110 0.25 -17.35 -7.04
N ALA A 111 1.06 -16.52 -6.40
CA ALA A 111 2.14 -16.96 -5.51
C ALA A 111 1.64 -17.73 -4.28
N LEU A 112 0.41 -17.49 -3.86
CA LEU A 112 -0.23 -18.22 -2.76
C LEU A 112 -0.56 -19.68 -3.09
N LEU A 113 -0.44 -20.09 -4.36
CA LEU A 113 -0.71 -21.44 -4.84
C LEU A 113 0.55 -22.13 -5.41
N ASN A 114 1.68 -21.42 -5.49
CA ASN A 114 2.92 -21.94 -6.06
C ASN A 114 3.63 -22.84 -5.04
N GLN A 115 3.70 -24.15 -5.31
CA GLN A 115 4.29 -25.15 -4.41
C GLN A 115 5.75 -24.88 -4.01
N ALA A 116 6.52 -24.21 -4.86
CA ALA A 116 7.95 -23.95 -4.60
C ALA A 116 8.20 -22.87 -3.52
N GLU A 117 7.24 -21.98 -3.30
CA GLU A 117 7.41 -20.82 -2.39
C GLU A 117 6.14 -20.51 -1.59
N ILE A 118 5.40 -21.55 -1.17
CA ILE A 118 4.18 -21.32 -0.38
C ILE A 118 4.54 -20.78 1.02
N PRO A 119 3.90 -19.70 1.46
CA PRO A 119 4.04 -19.25 2.84
C PRO A 119 3.42 -20.29 3.78
N VAL A 120 4.14 -20.62 4.86
CA VAL A 120 3.64 -21.54 5.89
C VAL A 120 2.44 -20.94 6.61
N ILE A 121 2.56 -19.67 6.98
CA ILE A 121 1.49 -18.90 7.63
C ILE A 121 1.30 -17.59 6.87
N THR A 122 0.05 -17.30 6.52
CA THR A 122 -0.34 -15.99 5.99
C THR A 122 -1.22 -15.26 6.99
N VAL A 123 -1.09 -13.94 7.03
CA VAL A 123 -1.98 -13.04 7.77
C VAL A 123 -2.72 -12.16 6.80
N MET A 124 -4.01 -11.94 7.08
CA MET A 124 -4.85 -11.11 6.23
C MET A 124 -5.64 -10.11 7.05
N ASP A 125 -5.69 -8.87 6.56
CA ASP A 125 -6.47 -7.80 7.18
C ASP A 125 -7.00 -6.82 6.14
N VAL A 126 -8.03 -6.05 6.52
CA VAL A 126 -8.59 -4.96 5.72
C VAL A 126 -8.36 -3.63 6.40
N THR A 127 -7.62 -2.76 5.73
CA THR A 127 -7.49 -1.36 6.13
C THR A 127 -8.44 -0.46 5.34
N GLU A 128 -8.91 0.62 5.98
CA GLU A 128 -9.81 1.59 5.37
C GLU A 128 -9.12 2.94 5.20
N THR A 129 -9.29 3.53 4.02
CA THR A 129 -8.87 4.90 3.69
C THR A 129 -10.10 5.77 3.52
N PRO A 130 -10.23 6.90 4.25
CA PRO A 130 -11.31 7.85 4.07
C PRO A 130 -11.33 8.40 2.64
N ILE A 131 -12.51 8.71 2.12
CA ILE A 131 -12.68 9.35 0.81
C ILE A 131 -13.63 10.53 0.90
N GLU A 132 -13.55 11.43 -0.08
CA GLU A 132 -14.58 12.43 -0.29
C GLU A 132 -15.93 11.75 -0.57
N ARG A 133 -17.01 12.40 -0.10
CA ARG A 133 -18.36 11.90 -0.32
C ARG A 133 -18.63 11.78 -1.83
N PRO A 134 -18.91 10.57 -2.36
CA PRO A 134 -19.17 10.40 -3.77
C PRO A 134 -20.50 11.08 -4.16
N GLN A 135 -20.55 11.72 -5.32
CA GLN A 135 -21.80 12.29 -5.84
C GLN A 135 -22.85 11.21 -6.17
N LYS A 136 -22.39 10.04 -6.70
CA LYS A 136 -23.26 8.92 -7.04
C LYS A 136 -22.89 7.67 -6.23
N LYS A 137 -23.88 6.81 -5.94
CA LYS A 137 -23.72 5.52 -5.23
C LYS A 137 -23.04 5.67 -3.85
N GLN A 138 -23.36 6.72 -3.12
CA GLN A 138 -22.77 7.02 -1.80
C GLN A 138 -22.87 5.83 -0.82
N LYS A 139 -24.04 5.17 -0.80
CA LYS A 139 -24.31 4.00 0.04
C LYS A 139 -23.26 2.90 -0.11
N ASP A 140 -22.69 2.73 -1.30
CA ASP A 140 -21.68 1.68 -1.57
C ASP A 140 -20.35 1.92 -0.85
N PHE A 141 -20.05 3.16 -0.52
CA PHE A 141 -18.78 3.57 0.10
C PHE A 141 -18.89 3.86 1.58
N PHE A 142 -20.10 3.96 2.12
CA PHE A 142 -20.32 4.26 3.52
C PHE A 142 -19.91 3.06 4.40
N SER A 143 -18.91 3.26 5.25
CA SER A 143 -18.49 2.29 6.26
C SER A 143 -19.28 2.52 7.54
N GLY A 144 -20.14 1.57 7.90
CA GLY A 144 -20.86 1.63 9.18
C GLY A 144 -19.92 1.61 10.40
N LYS A 145 -18.78 0.93 10.30
CA LYS A 145 -17.75 0.89 11.35
C LYS A 145 -17.09 2.26 11.57
N ARG A 146 -16.92 3.06 10.51
CA ARG A 146 -16.23 4.34 10.54
C ARG A 146 -17.15 5.55 10.60
N GLY A 147 -18.43 5.41 10.21
CA GLY A 147 -19.39 6.52 10.13
C GLY A 147 -19.20 7.46 8.93
N TYR A 148 -18.31 7.13 7.97
CA TYR A 148 -18.04 7.93 6.78
C TYR A 148 -17.68 7.07 5.57
N ASN A 149 -17.53 7.72 4.40
CA ASN A 149 -17.20 7.00 3.17
C ASN A 149 -15.74 6.59 3.11
N THR A 150 -15.46 5.34 2.78
CA THR A 150 -14.13 4.76 2.70
C THR A 150 -13.92 3.93 1.43
N LEU A 151 -12.64 3.69 1.12
CA LEU A 151 -12.17 2.56 0.32
C LEU A 151 -11.49 1.55 1.23
N LYS A 152 -11.67 0.28 0.92
CA LYS A 152 -11.03 -0.84 1.63
C LYS A 152 -9.87 -1.39 0.82
N SER A 153 -8.79 -1.74 1.50
CA SER A 153 -7.66 -2.47 0.95
C SER A 153 -7.42 -3.71 1.80
N GLN A 154 -7.69 -4.89 1.22
CA GLN A 154 -7.34 -6.17 1.80
C GLN A 154 -5.88 -6.45 1.48
N LEU A 155 -5.08 -6.71 2.49
CA LEU A 155 -3.68 -7.11 2.41
C LEU A 155 -3.58 -8.58 2.77
N VAL A 156 -2.76 -9.33 2.03
CA VAL A 156 -2.34 -10.69 2.37
C VAL A 156 -0.83 -10.67 2.45
N ALA A 157 -0.29 -11.02 3.60
CA ALA A 157 1.15 -11.01 3.86
C ALA A 157 1.61 -12.37 4.41
N ASP A 158 2.86 -12.71 4.12
CA ASP A 158 3.57 -13.81 4.77
C ASP A 158 3.92 -13.41 6.20
N GLN A 159 3.56 -14.25 7.16
CA GLN A 159 3.76 -13.98 8.58
C GLN A 159 5.24 -13.94 8.95
N LYS A 160 6.06 -14.80 8.36
CA LYS A 160 7.48 -14.94 8.70
C LYS A 160 8.34 -13.85 8.07
N THR A 161 8.10 -13.54 6.79
CA THR A 161 8.91 -12.56 6.04
C THR A 161 8.37 -11.15 6.12
N GLU A 162 7.16 -10.95 6.65
CA GLU A 162 6.39 -9.69 6.64
C GLU A 162 6.09 -9.18 5.22
N GLU A 163 6.39 -9.94 4.17
CA GLU A 163 6.23 -9.52 2.79
C GLU A 163 4.75 -9.50 2.39
N ILE A 164 4.28 -8.39 1.83
CA ILE A 164 2.93 -8.29 1.26
C ILE A 164 2.92 -9.04 -0.07
N ILE A 165 2.13 -10.12 -0.14
CA ILE A 165 2.04 -10.98 -1.32
C ILE A 165 1.07 -10.39 -2.34
N CYS A 166 -0.11 -9.96 -1.89
CA CYS A 166 -1.10 -9.36 -2.77
C CYS A 166 -2.02 -8.37 -2.04
N VAL A 167 -2.61 -7.48 -2.82
CA VAL A 167 -3.57 -6.48 -2.37
C VAL A 167 -4.83 -6.56 -3.22
N PHE A 168 -5.98 -6.38 -2.60
CA PHE A 168 -7.27 -6.21 -3.28
C PHE A 168 -8.03 -5.02 -2.73
N CYS A 169 -8.50 -4.13 -3.61
CA CYS A 169 -9.21 -2.91 -3.21
C CYS A 169 -10.70 -3.02 -3.48
N GLY A 170 -11.52 -2.46 -2.59
CA GLY A 170 -12.97 -2.45 -2.70
C GLY A 170 -13.63 -1.25 -2.06
N LYS A 171 -14.97 -1.25 -2.07
CA LYS A 171 -15.82 -0.19 -1.51
C LYS A 171 -16.01 -0.39 -0.01
N GLY A 172 -16.12 0.71 0.75
CA GLY A 172 -16.17 0.70 2.21
C GLY A 172 -17.35 -0.03 2.86
N ARG A 173 -18.52 -0.07 2.19
CA ARG A 173 -19.73 -0.71 2.74
C ARG A 173 -19.60 -2.23 2.96
N GLY A 174 -18.85 -2.92 2.12
CA GLY A 174 -18.77 -4.38 2.16
C GLY A 174 -18.14 -4.89 3.45
N HIS A 175 -18.65 -6.01 4.02
CA HIS A 175 -17.95 -6.74 5.05
C HIS A 175 -16.62 -7.31 4.54
N ASP A 176 -15.64 -7.47 5.42
CA ASP A 176 -14.28 -7.91 5.06
C ASP A 176 -14.31 -9.29 4.39
N PHE A 177 -15.12 -10.21 4.89
CA PHE A 177 -15.35 -11.51 4.25
C PHE A 177 -15.99 -11.40 2.85
N SER A 178 -16.87 -10.41 2.61
CA SER A 178 -17.40 -10.17 1.26
C SER A 178 -16.32 -9.63 0.30
N LEU A 179 -15.37 -8.85 0.83
CA LEU A 179 -14.23 -8.38 0.09
C LEU A 179 -13.29 -9.53 -0.30
N PHE A 180 -13.03 -10.45 0.67
CA PHE A 180 -12.28 -11.67 0.43
C PHE A 180 -12.89 -12.50 -0.71
N LYS A 181 -14.19 -12.77 -0.69
CA LYS A 181 -14.87 -13.50 -1.77
C LYS A 181 -14.70 -12.84 -3.13
N LYS A 182 -14.81 -11.51 -3.19
CA LYS A 182 -14.61 -10.73 -4.42
C LYS A 182 -13.16 -10.72 -4.89
N SER A 183 -12.20 -10.80 -3.99
CA SER A 183 -10.77 -10.83 -4.32
C SER A 183 -10.38 -12.10 -5.06
N ARG A 184 -11.16 -13.18 -4.91
CA ARG A 184 -10.83 -14.51 -5.44
C ARG A 184 -9.43 -15.00 -5.01
N VAL A 185 -9.00 -14.60 -3.83
CA VAL A 185 -7.80 -15.15 -3.21
C VAL A 185 -8.07 -16.60 -2.84
N ARG A 186 -7.12 -17.47 -3.13
CA ARG A 186 -7.10 -18.87 -2.71
C ARG A 186 -5.73 -19.17 -2.13
N PHE A 187 -5.68 -19.99 -1.11
CA PHE A 187 -4.45 -20.43 -0.47
C PHE A 187 -4.16 -21.88 -0.87
N HIS A 188 -2.88 -22.23 -0.84
CA HIS A 188 -2.49 -23.64 -0.95
C HIS A 188 -3.02 -24.41 0.26
N PRO A 189 -3.47 -25.68 0.14
CA PRO A 189 -4.04 -26.44 1.27
C PRO A 189 -3.13 -26.52 2.50
N LEU A 190 -1.82 -26.54 2.32
CA LEU A 190 -0.83 -26.58 3.40
C LEU A 190 -0.58 -25.22 4.08
N THR A 191 -1.00 -24.12 3.48
CA THR A 191 -0.83 -22.78 4.08
C THR A 191 -1.83 -22.61 5.23
N THR A 192 -1.35 -22.21 6.39
CA THR A 192 -2.21 -21.72 7.47
C THR A 192 -2.57 -20.26 7.20
N SER A 193 -3.84 -19.90 7.27
CA SER A 193 -4.25 -18.50 7.14
C SER A 193 -4.90 -18.00 8.44
N ILE A 194 -4.50 -16.80 8.86
CA ILE A 194 -4.95 -16.20 10.13
C ILE A 194 -5.59 -14.84 9.82
N GLU A 195 -6.84 -14.69 10.19
CA GLU A 195 -7.64 -13.51 9.92
C GLU A 195 -8.29 -12.95 11.20
N ASP A 196 -8.85 -11.75 11.04
CA ASP A 196 -9.66 -11.16 12.10
C ASP A 196 -11.07 -11.76 12.17
N SER A 197 -11.81 -11.34 13.17
CA SER A 197 -13.19 -11.77 13.39
C SER A 197 -14.18 -11.34 12.29
N GLY A 198 -13.78 -10.47 11.37
CA GLY A 198 -14.56 -10.04 10.19
C GLY A 198 -14.64 -11.10 9.09
N TYR A 199 -13.79 -12.13 9.17
CA TYR A 199 -13.70 -13.21 8.19
C TYR A 199 -14.42 -14.50 8.62
N GLN A 200 -15.33 -14.44 9.57
CA GLN A 200 -16.13 -15.63 9.97
C GLN A 200 -16.75 -16.30 8.74
N GLY A 201 -16.56 -17.62 8.65
CA GLY A 201 -17.00 -18.42 7.49
C GLY A 201 -15.92 -18.68 6.44
N ILE A 202 -14.69 -18.16 6.60
CA ILE A 202 -13.56 -18.40 5.67
C ILE A 202 -13.19 -19.90 5.61
N ALA A 203 -13.41 -20.65 6.69
CA ALA A 203 -13.14 -22.10 6.75
C ALA A 203 -13.87 -22.90 5.66
N ALA A 204 -15.00 -22.41 5.14
CA ALA A 204 -15.68 -23.02 4.00
C ALA A 204 -14.93 -22.83 2.67
N TYR A 205 -13.97 -21.93 2.60
CA TYR A 205 -13.15 -21.65 1.42
C TYR A 205 -11.71 -22.14 1.56
N HIS A 206 -11.23 -22.22 2.80
CA HIS A 206 -9.91 -22.69 3.15
C HIS A 206 -9.96 -23.32 4.54
N SER A 207 -9.88 -24.66 4.61
CA SER A 207 -10.05 -25.42 5.85
C SER A 207 -8.98 -25.10 6.91
N ASN A 208 -7.74 -24.80 6.46
CA ASN A 208 -6.62 -24.44 7.33
C ASN A 208 -6.61 -22.93 7.64
N SER A 209 -7.76 -22.39 8.03
CA SER A 209 -7.92 -20.97 8.39
C SER A 209 -8.38 -20.79 9.84
N TYR A 210 -7.87 -19.77 10.51
CA TYR A 210 -8.07 -19.52 11.93
C TYR A 210 -8.56 -18.09 12.16
N THR A 211 -9.75 -17.97 12.73
CA THR A 211 -10.36 -16.72 13.14
C THR A 211 -10.68 -16.70 14.62
N PRO A 212 -10.63 -15.54 15.30
CA PRO A 212 -10.98 -15.45 16.71
C PRO A 212 -12.41 -15.89 16.99
N LYS A 213 -12.61 -16.60 18.10
CA LYS A 213 -13.94 -16.96 18.61
C LYS A 213 -14.67 -15.70 19.04
N LYS A 214 -15.94 -15.55 18.62
CA LYS A 214 -16.78 -14.42 19.00
C LYS A 214 -17.63 -14.74 20.21
N LYS A 215 -17.77 -13.75 21.10
CA LYS A 215 -18.81 -13.76 22.13
C LYS A 215 -20.19 -13.75 21.44
N SER A 216 -21.10 -14.60 21.84
CA SER A 216 -22.50 -14.52 21.44
C SER A 216 -23.33 -13.75 22.46
N LYS A 217 -24.59 -13.40 22.09
CA LYS A 217 -25.49 -12.68 23.00
C LYS A 217 -25.75 -13.45 24.31
N ASN A 218 -25.80 -14.81 24.22
CA ASN A 218 -26.16 -15.68 25.31
C ASN A 218 -25.00 -16.48 25.91
N ARG A 219 -23.76 -16.31 25.41
CA ARG A 219 -22.60 -17.09 25.86
C ARG A 219 -21.35 -16.22 25.94
N LYS A 220 -20.74 -16.15 27.11
CA LYS A 220 -19.39 -15.59 27.30
C LYS A 220 -18.34 -16.56 26.73
N LEU A 221 -17.18 -16.04 26.38
CA LEU A 221 -16.03 -16.86 26.00
C LEU A 221 -15.52 -17.63 27.22
N THR A 222 -15.17 -18.90 27.02
CA THR A 222 -14.44 -19.70 28.00
C THR A 222 -13.00 -19.21 28.15
N GLU A 223 -12.30 -19.62 29.22
CA GLU A 223 -10.89 -19.27 29.39
C GLU A 223 -10.02 -19.83 28.25
N LEU A 224 -10.26 -21.05 27.81
CA LEU A 224 -9.58 -21.65 26.65
C LEU A 224 -9.82 -20.85 25.35
N GLU A 225 -11.03 -20.36 25.13
CA GLU A 225 -11.34 -19.51 23.97
C GLU A 225 -10.66 -18.14 24.05
N LYS A 226 -10.49 -17.60 25.25
CA LYS A 226 -9.72 -16.35 25.46
C LYS A 226 -8.23 -16.55 25.20
N GLU A 227 -7.65 -17.65 25.68
CA GLU A 227 -6.26 -18.02 25.42
C GLU A 227 -6.00 -18.24 23.92
N TYR A 228 -6.88 -18.98 23.25
CA TYR A 228 -6.85 -19.15 21.80
C TYR A 228 -6.88 -17.80 21.06
N ASN A 229 -7.80 -16.91 21.42
CA ASN A 229 -7.88 -15.58 20.82
C ASN A 229 -6.62 -14.76 21.09
N LYS A 230 -6.02 -14.88 22.27
CA LYS A 230 -4.77 -14.21 22.64
C LYS A 230 -3.58 -14.73 21.80
N ALA A 231 -3.50 -16.04 21.57
CA ALA A 231 -2.49 -16.64 20.71
C ALA A 231 -2.62 -16.13 19.25
N LEU A 232 -3.83 -16.17 18.69
CA LEU A 232 -4.07 -15.64 17.33
C LEU A 232 -3.74 -14.13 17.23
N ALA A 233 -4.04 -13.35 18.26
CA ALA A 233 -3.72 -11.91 18.26
C ALA A 233 -2.22 -11.66 18.19
N LYS A 234 -1.39 -12.49 18.84
CA LYS A 234 0.07 -12.40 18.76
C LYS A 234 0.57 -12.63 17.34
N GLU A 235 0.06 -13.67 16.67
CA GLU A 235 0.44 -13.97 15.29
C GLU A 235 -0.01 -12.86 14.31
N ARG A 236 -1.13 -12.20 14.60
CA ARG A 236 -1.70 -11.14 13.76
C ARG A 236 -1.08 -9.76 13.96
N ILE A 237 -0.29 -9.54 14.99
CA ILE A 237 0.30 -8.22 15.28
C ILE A 237 1.14 -7.70 14.11
N ILE A 238 1.70 -8.61 13.33
CA ILE A 238 2.51 -8.30 12.14
C ILE A 238 1.70 -7.53 11.09
N ILE A 239 0.47 -7.95 10.79
CA ILE A 239 -0.35 -7.25 9.79
C ILE A 239 -0.74 -5.84 10.24
N GLU A 240 -0.84 -5.62 11.55
CA GLU A 240 -1.07 -4.29 12.12
C GLU A 240 0.17 -3.40 11.97
N HIS A 241 1.37 -3.98 12.16
CA HIS A 241 2.64 -3.29 11.90
C HIS A 241 2.80 -2.94 10.42
N ILE A 242 2.48 -3.86 9.51
CA ILE A 242 2.47 -3.62 8.06
C ILE A 242 1.53 -2.45 7.73
N ASN A 243 0.31 -2.49 8.24
CA ASN A 243 -0.68 -1.43 8.05
C ASN A 243 -0.19 -0.08 8.58
N ARG A 244 0.51 -0.06 9.74
CA ARG A 244 1.11 1.15 10.32
C ARG A 244 2.21 1.71 9.41
N LYS A 245 3.12 0.83 8.93
CA LYS A 245 4.20 1.21 8.02
C LYS A 245 3.65 1.76 6.68
N LEU A 246 2.59 1.20 6.13
CA LEU A 246 1.93 1.73 4.92
C LEU A 246 1.26 3.09 5.16
N LYS A 247 0.67 3.30 6.33
CA LYS A 247 -0.06 4.54 6.68
C LYS A 247 0.85 5.73 6.98
N ILE A 248 2.17 5.55 7.04
CA ILE A 248 3.08 6.70 7.05
C ILE A 248 2.93 7.54 5.78
N PHE A 249 2.53 6.92 4.67
CA PHE A 249 2.13 7.64 3.46
C PHE A 249 0.72 8.20 3.64
N LYS A 250 0.62 9.50 3.88
CA LYS A 250 -0.65 10.19 4.18
C LYS A 250 -1.70 10.02 3.09
N ILE A 251 -1.31 9.71 1.86
CA ILE A 251 -2.26 9.37 0.79
C ILE A 251 -3.13 8.15 1.13
N LEU A 252 -2.67 7.23 2.01
CA LEU A 252 -3.44 6.07 2.47
C LEU A 252 -4.15 6.29 3.81
N SER A 253 -3.78 7.31 4.58
CA SER A 253 -4.35 7.59 5.90
C SER A 253 -5.25 8.82 5.92
N CYS A 254 -4.99 9.83 5.08
CA CYS A 254 -5.83 11.01 4.93
C CYS A 254 -7.00 10.78 3.96
N LYS A 255 -7.93 11.73 3.92
CA LYS A 255 -9.07 11.71 2.99
C LYS A 255 -8.58 11.73 1.54
N TYR A 256 -8.79 10.61 0.81
CA TYR A 256 -8.34 10.45 -0.57
C TYR A 256 -9.15 11.33 -1.53
N ARG A 257 -8.47 12.31 -2.18
CA ARG A 257 -9.08 13.40 -2.97
C ARG A 257 -9.25 13.11 -4.46
N ASN A 258 -8.59 12.09 -5.00
CA ASN A 258 -8.55 11.85 -6.45
C ASN A 258 -9.77 11.10 -7.02
N ARG A 259 -10.96 11.33 -6.50
CA ARG A 259 -12.20 10.69 -6.96
C ARG A 259 -12.07 9.17 -7.16
N ARG A 260 -11.29 8.49 -6.29
CA ARG A 260 -10.98 7.05 -6.29
C ARG A 260 -10.10 6.56 -7.46
N ARG A 261 -9.76 7.44 -8.40
CA ARG A 261 -8.86 7.09 -9.50
C ARG A 261 -7.49 6.71 -8.97
N ARG A 262 -6.88 5.72 -9.58
CA ARG A 262 -5.53 5.22 -9.26
C ARG A 262 -5.33 4.72 -7.83
N TYR A 263 -6.40 4.63 -7.01
CA TYR A 263 -6.27 4.17 -5.63
C TYR A 263 -5.61 2.79 -5.54
N SER A 264 -6.16 1.81 -6.26
CA SER A 264 -5.61 0.43 -6.28
C SER A 264 -4.16 0.39 -6.77
N LEU A 265 -3.82 1.15 -7.82
CA LEU A 265 -2.45 1.27 -8.32
C LEU A 265 -1.51 1.79 -7.22
N ARG A 266 -1.89 2.85 -6.52
CA ARG A 266 -1.09 3.47 -5.45
C ARG A 266 -0.91 2.55 -4.25
N VAL A 267 -1.96 1.85 -3.82
CA VAL A 267 -1.84 0.85 -2.75
C VAL A 267 -0.87 -0.26 -3.14
N ASN A 268 -0.95 -0.78 -4.38
CA ASN A 268 -0.04 -1.81 -4.88
C ASN A 268 1.41 -1.32 -4.98
N LEU A 269 1.64 -0.10 -5.49
CA LEU A 269 2.99 0.48 -5.55
C LEU A 269 3.58 0.68 -4.15
N LEU A 270 2.82 1.25 -3.22
CA LEU A 270 3.28 1.48 -1.86
C LEU A 270 3.52 0.18 -1.09
N ALA A 271 2.71 -0.86 -1.34
CA ALA A 271 2.95 -2.20 -0.80
C ALA A 271 4.23 -2.83 -1.38
N ALA A 272 4.50 -2.67 -2.68
CA ALA A 272 5.73 -3.15 -3.29
C ALA A 272 6.97 -2.36 -2.80
N ILE A 273 6.85 -1.05 -2.60
CA ILE A 273 7.90 -0.22 -2.00
C ILE A 273 8.15 -0.66 -0.55
N TYR A 274 7.09 -0.96 0.22
CA TYR A 274 7.22 -1.52 1.57
C TYR A 274 8.04 -2.82 1.55
N ASN A 275 7.75 -3.74 0.62
CA ASN A 275 8.53 -4.98 0.48
C ASN A 275 10.02 -4.71 0.17
N CYS A 276 10.33 -3.71 -0.65
CA CYS A 276 11.72 -3.29 -0.90
C CYS A 276 12.42 -2.77 0.37
N GLU A 277 11.68 -2.13 1.27
CA GLU A 277 12.21 -1.57 2.52
C GLU A 277 12.50 -2.64 3.59
N LEU A 278 11.85 -3.83 3.52
CA LEU A 278 12.07 -4.91 4.49
C LEU A 278 13.53 -5.39 4.50
N GLY A 279 14.16 -5.52 3.33
CA GLY A 279 15.54 -5.95 3.21
C GLY A 279 16.58 -4.92 3.67
N ILE A 280 16.20 -3.64 3.73
CA ILE A 280 17.10 -2.52 4.08
C ILE A 280 17.13 -2.29 5.59
N GLY A 281 15.99 -2.41 6.27
CA GLY A 281 15.90 -2.19 7.72
C GLY A 281 16.66 -3.20 8.58
N ILE A 282 16.97 -4.38 8.04
CA ILE A 282 17.74 -5.42 8.72
C ILE A 282 19.26 -5.13 8.64
N ALA A 283 19.71 -4.41 7.63
CA ALA A 283 21.13 -4.07 7.46
C ALA A 283 21.56 -2.81 8.26
N ALA A 284 20.60 -2.07 8.83
CA ALA A 284 20.84 -0.83 9.57
C ALA A 284 20.63 -0.96 11.10
N SER A 285 20.28 -2.15 11.59
CA SER A 285 20.16 -2.51 13.01
C SER A 285 21.30 -3.42 13.43
#